data_d2f9a4efed5a7d74f6f9459c9f4ed761
#
_entry.id   d2f9a4efed5a7d74f6f9459c9f4ed761
#
_cell.length_a   1.000
_cell.length_b   1.000
_cell.length_c   1.000
_cell.angle_alpha   90.00
_cell.angle_beta   90.00
_cell.angle_gamma   90.00
#
_symmetry.space_group_name_H-M   'P 1'
#
loop_
_entity.id
_entity.type
_entity.pdbx_description
1 polymer ?
#
loop_
_entity_poly.entity_id
_entity_poly.type
_entity_poly.pdbx_seq_one_letter_code
_entity_poly.pdbx_strand_id
1 'polypeptide(L)'
;MIFHDLISAVLNEREPFHNILFAGDFHTPPEFSYQVNFSRLELVLDGEYINEMESHDRKVTHIVAKKGDAIFIPPNCWNKPDWDTDCSVLSILFGRRQLGLSLVSKRKGEANFYDIQKHSIQTRSGFAIDNILEALSSLARENTKKPMDELLLQALLQYAKTMLDAPVEQQSHSRVQDLYQGICIYIQENFHRPITRDSIASRFSISSNHLSRLFRQQGHMTLADYITWVRVDRAKFMLKKYNFKLNDVSVRCGFKDVNYFCRVFKNRTGRTPTEYRGSI
;
A
#
# COMPACT_ATOMS: atom_id res chain seq x y z
N MET A 1 -14.64 12.41 9.09
CA MET A 1 -14.84 13.83 8.71
C MET A 1 -13.68 14.32 7.83
N ILE A 2 -12.44 14.43 8.29
CA ILE A 2 -11.34 15.02 7.48
C ILE A 2 -11.13 14.37 6.10
N PHE A 3 -11.11 13.06 5.99
CA PHE A 3 -10.91 12.37 4.69
C PHE A 3 -12.06 12.59 3.72
N HIS A 4 -13.31 12.63 4.22
CA HIS A 4 -14.47 12.96 3.42
C HIS A 4 -14.36 14.37 2.83
N ASP A 5 -13.95 15.35 3.65
CA ASP A 5 -13.83 16.75 3.25
C ASP A 5 -12.70 16.93 2.23
N LEU A 6 -11.56 16.25 2.44
CA LEU A 6 -10.44 16.25 1.49
C LEU A 6 -10.82 15.66 0.13
N ILE A 7 -11.47 14.49 0.11
CA ILE A 7 -11.92 13.86 -1.14
C ILE A 7 -12.98 14.73 -1.83
N SER A 8 -13.90 15.32 -1.05
CA SER A 8 -14.91 16.22 -1.59
C SER A 8 -14.30 17.48 -2.18
N ALA A 9 -13.26 18.05 -1.57
CA ALA A 9 -12.55 19.19 -2.10
C ALA A 9 -11.94 18.88 -3.46
N VAL A 10 -11.24 17.75 -3.60
CA VAL A 10 -10.67 17.32 -4.88
C VAL A 10 -11.75 17.11 -5.94
N LEU A 11 -12.84 16.41 -5.62
CA LEU A 11 -13.93 16.14 -6.57
C LEU A 11 -14.69 17.41 -7.02
N ASN A 12 -14.67 18.47 -6.23
CA ASN A 12 -15.36 19.72 -6.55
C ASN A 12 -14.48 20.68 -7.38
N GLU A 13 -13.21 20.37 -7.61
CA GLU A 13 -12.36 21.15 -8.50
C GLU A 13 -12.83 20.98 -9.96
N ARG A 14 -12.68 22.02 -10.77
CA ARG A 14 -13.04 21.98 -12.20
C ARG A 14 -12.17 20.98 -12.97
N GLU A 15 -10.90 20.90 -12.60
CA GLU A 15 -9.90 19.96 -13.09
C GLU A 15 -9.28 19.24 -11.89
N PRO A 16 -9.87 18.12 -11.44
CA PRO A 16 -9.45 17.43 -10.22
C PRO A 16 -8.00 16.92 -10.27
N PHE A 17 -7.50 16.64 -11.47
CA PHE A 17 -6.14 16.13 -11.68
C PHE A 17 -5.42 16.93 -12.76
N HIS A 18 -4.29 17.55 -12.37
CA HIS A 18 -3.42 18.23 -13.34
C HIS A 18 -2.64 17.21 -14.17
N ASN A 19 -2.04 16.21 -13.50
CA ASN A 19 -1.40 15.08 -14.14
C ASN A 19 -1.80 13.79 -13.44
N ILE A 20 -1.93 12.72 -14.23
CA ILE A 20 -2.12 11.36 -13.73
C ILE A 20 -0.89 10.56 -14.12
N LEU A 21 -0.20 10.04 -13.11
CA LEU A 21 1.03 9.28 -13.25
C LEU A 21 0.76 7.83 -12.86
N PHE A 22 1.34 6.89 -13.59
CA PHE A 22 1.17 5.46 -13.35
C PHE A 22 2.50 4.81 -13.01
N ALA A 23 2.55 3.99 -11.96
CA ALA A 23 3.72 3.19 -11.63
C ALA A 23 3.73 1.88 -12.41
N GLY A 24 4.92 1.46 -12.85
CA GLY A 24 5.19 0.20 -13.55
C GLY A 24 5.80 -0.90 -12.67
N ASP A 25 6.04 -2.07 -13.27
CA ASP A 25 6.59 -3.25 -12.58
C ASP A 25 7.57 -4.08 -13.45
N PHE A 26 8.12 -3.48 -14.51
CA PHE A 26 9.03 -4.18 -15.45
C PHE A 26 10.42 -4.40 -14.86
N HIS A 27 10.94 -3.42 -14.08
CA HIS A 27 12.25 -3.52 -13.46
C HIS A 27 12.18 -4.02 -12.01
N THR A 28 13.30 -4.54 -11.59
CA THR A 28 13.54 -4.91 -10.21
C THR A 28 13.36 -3.69 -9.28
N PRO A 29 12.46 -3.74 -8.31
CA PRO A 29 12.28 -2.63 -7.39
C PRO A 29 13.55 -2.36 -6.57
N PRO A 30 13.93 -1.10 -6.37
CA PRO A 30 15.02 -0.72 -5.48
C PRO A 30 14.80 -1.20 -4.04
N GLU A 31 15.88 -1.25 -3.26
CA GLU A 31 15.75 -1.51 -1.83
C GLU A 31 14.92 -0.42 -1.15
N PHE A 32 14.10 -0.83 -0.18
CA PHE A 32 13.19 0.03 0.57
C PHE A 32 12.05 0.68 -0.25
N SER A 33 11.81 0.26 -1.49
CA SER A 33 10.63 0.68 -2.23
C SER A 33 9.35 0.08 -1.65
N TYR A 34 8.24 0.80 -1.75
CA TYR A 34 6.92 0.31 -1.37
C TYR A 34 6.33 -0.52 -2.50
N GLN A 35 6.10 -1.80 -2.26
CA GLN A 35 5.49 -2.72 -3.20
C GLN A 35 4.49 -3.59 -2.47
N VAL A 36 3.20 -3.41 -2.76
CA VAL A 36 2.08 -4.14 -2.12
C VAL A 36 1.23 -4.85 -3.18
N ASN A 37 0.40 -5.81 -2.77
CA ASN A 37 -0.43 -6.61 -3.65
C ASN A 37 -1.85 -6.07 -3.87
N PHE A 38 -2.04 -4.78 -3.64
CA PHE A 38 -3.28 -4.05 -3.87
C PHE A 38 -3.00 -2.69 -4.50
N SER A 39 -4.00 -2.13 -5.17
CA SER A 39 -3.89 -0.81 -5.81
C SER A 39 -3.82 0.31 -4.78
N ARG A 40 -3.05 1.35 -5.10
CA ARG A 40 -2.97 2.59 -4.33
C ARG A 40 -3.19 3.79 -5.24
N LEU A 41 -3.86 4.79 -4.72
CA LEU A 41 -3.97 6.12 -5.32
C LEU A 41 -3.36 7.12 -4.35
N GLU A 42 -2.37 7.88 -4.79
CA GLU A 42 -1.72 8.94 -4.02
C GLU A 42 -2.07 10.28 -4.66
N LEU A 43 -2.64 11.19 -3.88
CA LEU A 43 -3.03 12.54 -4.29
C LEU A 43 -2.14 13.54 -3.59
N VAL A 44 -1.46 14.40 -4.34
CA VAL A 44 -0.66 15.49 -3.77
C VAL A 44 -1.59 16.67 -3.48
N LEU A 45 -1.86 16.89 -2.20
CA LEU A 45 -2.77 17.94 -1.73
C LEU A 45 -2.06 19.28 -1.58
N ASP A 46 -0.76 19.27 -1.30
CA ASP A 46 0.07 20.47 -1.16
C ASP A 46 1.55 20.14 -1.37
N GLY A 47 2.33 21.15 -1.85
CA GLY A 47 3.76 21.07 -2.02
C GLY A 47 4.24 20.23 -3.19
N GLU A 48 5.44 19.65 -3.04
CA GLU A 48 6.11 18.80 -4.03
C GLU A 48 6.41 17.43 -3.43
N TYR A 49 5.95 16.37 -4.08
CA TYR A 49 6.16 14.99 -3.66
C TYR A 49 7.10 14.29 -4.63
N ILE A 50 8.35 14.09 -4.21
CA ILE A 50 9.37 13.39 -5.00
C ILE A 50 9.19 11.88 -4.83
N ASN A 51 9.22 11.18 -5.95
CA ASN A 51 9.01 9.74 -5.95
C ASN A 51 9.88 9.07 -7.02
N GLU A 52 10.62 8.04 -6.66
CA GLU A 52 11.27 7.16 -7.61
C GLU A 52 10.31 6.04 -7.96
N MET A 53 9.96 5.91 -9.23
CA MET A 53 9.09 4.85 -9.73
C MET A 53 9.41 4.52 -11.18
N GLU A 54 8.93 3.39 -11.62
CA GLU A 54 9.00 3.01 -13.03
C GLU A 54 7.80 3.61 -13.76
N SER A 55 8.08 4.32 -14.85
CA SER A 55 7.07 4.85 -15.76
C SER A 55 6.69 3.82 -16.85
N HIS A 56 5.62 4.12 -17.59
CA HIS A 56 5.09 3.27 -18.66
C HIS A 56 6.09 2.99 -19.80
N ASP A 57 7.07 3.87 -20.02
CA ASP A 57 8.14 3.69 -21.02
C ASP A 57 9.27 2.75 -20.51
N ARG A 58 9.02 2.04 -19.43
CA ARG A 58 9.93 1.09 -18.77
C ARG A 58 11.23 1.73 -18.28
N LYS A 59 11.19 2.99 -17.88
CA LYS A 59 12.33 3.68 -17.27
C LYS A 59 12.05 3.95 -15.82
N VAL A 60 13.05 3.70 -14.99
CA VAL A 60 13.05 4.16 -13.61
C VAL A 60 13.40 5.63 -13.60
N THR A 61 12.50 6.46 -13.09
CA THR A 61 12.65 7.91 -13.09
C THR A 61 12.30 8.49 -11.72
N HIS A 62 12.97 9.57 -11.39
CA HIS A 62 12.54 10.44 -10.29
C HIS A 62 11.51 11.42 -10.84
N ILE A 63 10.31 11.34 -10.30
CA ILE A 63 9.22 12.27 -10.63
C ILE A 63 9.06 13.27 -9.50
N VAL A 64 8.64 14.48 -9.84
CA VAL A 64 8.22 15.51 -8.89
C VAL A 64 6.73 15.75 -9.15
N ALA A 65 5.89 15.11 -8.36
CA ALA A 65 4.45 15.34 -8.39
C ALA A 65 4.12 16.57 -7.55
N LYS A 66 3.25 17.44 -8.06
CA LYS A 66 2.86 18.70 -7.44
C LYS A 66 1.40 18.66 -7.00
N LYS A 67 0.99 19.67 -6.25
CA LYS A 67 -0.41 19.85 -5.88
C LYS A 67 -1.34 19.65 -7.08
N GLY A 68 -2.36 18.81 -6.93
CA GLY A 68 -3.31 18.44 -7.99
C GLY A 68 -2.86 17.26 -8.85
N ASP A 69 -1.62 16.75 -8.68
CA ASP A 69 -1.20 15.53 -9.37
C ASP A 69 -1.68 14.26 -8.61
N ALA A 70 -1.98 13.23 -9.37
CA ALA A 70 -2.36 11.91 -8.88
C ALA A 70 -1.36 10.85 -9.35
N ILE A 71 -1.01 9.91 -8.46
CA ILE A 71 -0.18 8.75 -8.78
C ILE A 71 -1.02 7.49 -8.53
N PHE A 72 -1.33 6.74 -9.58
CA PHE A 72 -1.95 5.43 -9.45
C PHE A 72 -0.88 4.34 -9.50
N ILE A 73 -0.88 3.48 -8.49
CA ILE A 73 0.10 2.40 -8.31
C ILE A 73 -0.68 1.08 -8.35
N PRO A 74 -0.65 0.36 -9.49
CA PRO A 74 -1.29 -0.95 -9.63
C PRO A 74 -0.76 -1.97 -8.61
N PRO A 75 -1.48 -3.10 -8.41
CA PRO A 75 -1.00 -4.18 -7.55
C PRO A 75 0.37 -4.68 -8.02
N ASN A 76 1.27 -4.85 -7.06
CA ASN A 76 2.65 -5.29 -7.29
C ASN A 76 3.56 -4.33 -8.05
N CYS A 77 3.08 -3.19 -8.51
CA CYS A 77 3.94 -2.07 -8.90
C CYS A 77 4.56 -1.43 -7.67
N TRP A 78 5.64 -0.70 -7.87
CA TRP A 78 6.42 -0.14 -6.78
C TRP A 78 6.61 1.36 -6.93
N ASN A 79 6.79 2.03 -5.81
CA ASN A 79 7.28 3.40 -5.73
C ASN A 79 8.20 3.54 -4.52
N LYS A 80 9.07 4.55 -4.55
CA LYS A 80 9.97 4.86 -3.46
C LYS A 80 9.96 6.37 -3.24
N PRO A 81 9.09 6.85 -2.34
CA PRO A 81 9.00 8.27 -2.04
C PRO A 81 10.27 8.77 -1.35
N ASP A 82 10.73 9.93 -1.78
CA ASP A 82 11.67 10.75 -1.05
C ASP A 82 10.87 11.82 -0.29
N TRP A 83 10.96 11.77 1.03
CA TRP A 83 10.21 12.65 1.92
C TRP A 83 11.00 13.91 2.33
N ASP A 84 12.10 14.24 1.66
CA ASP A 84 12.86 15.47 1.96
C ASP A 84 12.34 16.70 1.21
N THR A 85 11.01 16.84 1.22
CA THR A 85 10.29 17.96 0.60
C THR A 85 9.13 18.42 1.47
N ASP A 86 8.67 19.66 1.27
CA ASP A 86 7.41 20.13 1.82
C ASP A 86 6.27 19.52 1.01
N CYS A 87 5.50 18.63 1.61
CA CYS A 87 4.36 18.01 0.93
C CYS A 87 3.28 17.51 1.89
N SER A 88 2.06 17.44 1.37
CA SER A 88 0.93 16.74 1.98
C SER A 88 0.34 15.78 0.96
N VAL A 89 0.30 14.49 1.30
CA VAL A 89 -0.15 13.42 0.41
C VAL A 89 -1.27 12.63 1.06
N LEU A 90 -2.38 12.49 0.33
CA LEU A 90 -3.47 11.59 0.67
C LEU A 90 -3.29 10.29 -0.12
N SER A 91 -3.08 9.18 0.58
CA SER A 91 -3.02 7.85 -0.01
C SER A 91 -4.32 7.10 0.27
N ILE A 92 -4.91 6.52 -0.79
CA ILE A 92 -6.09 5.66 -0.74
C ILE A 92 -5.65 4.25 -1.16
N LEU A 93 -5.90 3.28 -0.28
CA LEU A 93 -5.43 1.90 -0.41
C LEU A 93 -6.64 0.98 -0.64
N PHE A 94 -6.72 0.37 -1.82
CA PHE A 94 -7.83 -0.48 -2.23
C PHE A 94 -7.52 -1.95 -1.92
N GLY A 95 -7.63 -2.32 -0.64
CA GLY A 95 -7.47 -3.72 -0.22
C GLY A 95 -8.73 -4.55 -0.47
N ARG A 96 -8.58 -5.89 -0.58
CA ARG A 96 -9.70 -6.81 -0.89
C ARG A 96 -10.87 -6.75 0.11
N ARG A 97 -10.62 -6.37 1.35
CA ARG A 97 -11.64 -6.35 2.43
C ARG A 97 -11.67 -5.03 3.19
N GLN A 98 -10.93 -4.05 2.71
CA GLN A 98 -10.81 -2.76 3.38
C GLN A 98 -10.39 -1.65 2.43
N LEU A 99 -10.90 -0.47 2.67
CA LEU A 99 -10.43 0.78 2.11
C LEU A 99 -9.59 1.46 3.19
N GLY A 100 -8.31 1.66 2.92
CA GLY A 100 -7.40 2.39 3.80
C GLY A 100 -7.22 3.83 3.32
N LEU A 101 -7.17 4.79 4.23
CA LEU A 101 -6.87 6.18 3.94
C LEU A 101 -5.73 6.63 4.85
N SER A 102 -4.77 7.34 4.29
CA SER A 102 -3.62 7.87 5.02
C SER A 102 -3.30 9.27 4.51
N LEU A 103 -3.39 10.26 5.38
CA LEU A 103 -2.86 11.59 5.15
C LEU A 103 -1.50 11.68 5.82
N VAL A 104 -0.50 12.08 5.08
CA VAL A 104 0.87 12.27 5.57
C VAL A 104 1.36 13.63 5.13
N SER A 105 1.83 14.43 6.09
CA SER A 105 2.40 15.74 5.82
C SER A 105 3.83 15.83 6.36
N LYS A 106 4.73 16.36 5.56
CA LYS A 106 6.15 16.43 5.80
C LYS A 106 6.66 17.84 5.54
N ARG A 107 7.63 18.30 6.34
CA ARG A 107 8.41 19.51 6.08
C ARG A 107 9.85 19.14 5.75
N LYS A 108 10.41 19.84 4.80
CA LYS A 108 11.80 19.67 4.38
C LYS A 108 12.76 19.85 5.55
N GLY A 109 13.74 18.95 5.64
CA GLY A 109 14.76 19.01 6.68
C GLY A 109 14.29 18.54 8.08
N GLU A 110 13.01 18.28 8.30
CA GLU A 110 12.54 17.69 9.55
C GLU A 110 12.71 16.16 9.54
N ALA A 111 13.19 15.58 10.63
CA ALA A 111 13.35 14.13 10.74
C ALA A 111 12.01 13.40 10.79
N ASN A 112 10.98 13.99 11.38
CA ASN A 112 9.67 13.39 11.57
C ASN A 112 8.61 14.03 10.66
N PHE A 113 7.54 13.29 10.40
CA PHE A 113 6.32 13.83 9.81
C PHE A 113 5.60 14.70 10.84
N TYR A 114 5.08 15.86 10.44
CA TYR A 114 4.39 16.76 11.38
C TYR A 114 2.89 16.43 11.50
N ASP A 115 2.30 15.76 10.52
CA ASP A 115 0.93 15.25 10.60
C ASP A 115 0.84 13.87 9.95
N ILE A 116 0.24 12.93 10.67
CA ILE A 116 -0.05 11.59 10.16
C ILE A 116 -1.44 11.22 10.64
N GLN A 117 -2.38 11.15 9.72
CA GLN A 117 -3.74 10.67 10.00
C GLN A 117 -4.00 9.40 9.20
N LYS A 118 -4.64 8.42 9.82
CA LYS A 118 -4.99 7.15 9.18
C LYS A 118 -6.42 6.77 9.53
N HIS A 119 -7.12 6.25 8.53
CA HIS A 119 -8.46 5.69 8.69
C HIS A 119 -8.59 4.42 7.86
N SER A 120 -9.47 3.54 8.27
CA SER A 120 -9.70 2.28 7.57
C SER A 120 -11.16 1.90 7.69
N ILE A 121 -11.77 1.57 6.56
CA ILE A 121 -13.17 1.15 6.46
C ILE A 121 -13.18 -0.28 5.96
N GLN A 122 -13.89 -1.16 6.65
CA GLN A 122 -14.16 -2.48 6.08
C GLN A 122 -15.13 -2.35 4.92
N THR A 123 -14.71 -2.87 3.81
CA THR A 123 -15.57 -2.98 2.63
C THR A 123 -15.32 -4.32 1.97
N ARG A 124 -16.34 -4.90 1.36
CA ARG A 124 -16.12 -5.90 0.33
C ARG A 124 -16.06 -5.13 -0.96
N SER A 125 -14.90 -5.12 -1.62
CA SER A 125 -14.81 -4.59 -2.98
C SER A 125 -15.96 -5.20 -3.77
N GLY A 126 -16.84 -4.36 -4.26
CA GLY A 126 -17.88 -4.81 -5.18
C GLY A 126 -17.24 -5.08 -6.53
N PHE A 127 -17.83 -5.99 -7.32
CA PHE A 127 -17.33 -6.36 -8.65
C PHE A 127 -17.05 -5.14 -9.54
N ALA A 128 -17.81 -4.04 -9.39
CA ALA A 128 -17.61 -2.80 -10.11
C ALA A 128 -16.26 -2.12 -9.81
N ILE A 129 -15.87 -2.08 -8.53
CA ILE A 129 -14.61 -1.44 -8.12
C ILE A 129 -13.40 -2.27 -8.56
N ASP A 130 -13.49 -3.59 -8.46
CA ASP A 130 -12.43 -4.48 -8.94
C ASP A 130 -12.21 -4.28 -10.45
N ASN A 131 -13.28 -4.13 -11.24
CA ASN A 131 -13.19 -3.84 -12.67
C ASN A 131 -12.59 -2.46 -12.97
N ILE A 132 -12.92 -1.42 -12.20
CA ILE A 132 -12.30 -0.08 -12.34
C ILE A 132 -10.81 -0.15 -12.04
N LEU A 133 -10.40 -0.82 -10.98
CA LEU A 133 -9.00 -1.00 -10.62
C LEU A 133 -8.22 -1.81 -11.67
N GLU A 134 -8.85 -2.82 -12.28
CA GLU A 134 -8.28 -3.60 -13.36
C GLU A 134 -8.15 -2.77 -14.64
N ALA A 135 -9.16 -1.97 -14.99
CA ALA A 135 -9.10 -1.06 -16.12
C ALA A 135 -7.97 -0.03 -15.97
N LEU A 136 -7.83 0.61 -14.81
CA LEU A 136 -6.72 1.52 -14.51
C LEU A 136 -5.36 0.81 -14.56
N SER A 137 -5.28 -0.43 -14.08
CA SER A 137 -4.05 -1.24 -14.14
C SER A 137 -3.69 -1.61 -15.59
N SER A 138 -4.67 -1.74 -16.47
CA SER A 138 -4.45 -1.95 -17.91
C SER A 138 -3.98 -0.67 -18.61
N LEU A 139 -4.63 0.45 -18.30
CA LEU A 139 -4.25 1.78 -18.82
C LEU A 139 -2.83 2.19 -18.40
N ALA A 140 -2.41 1.80 -17.20
CA ALA A 140 -1.03 2.00 -16.72
C ALA A 140 0.03 1.36 -17.63
N ARG A 141 -0.34 0.37 -18.45
CA ARG A 141 0.54 -0.30 -19.44
C ARG A 141 0.49 0.35 -20.82
N GLU A 142 -0.49 1.21 -21.06
CA GLU A 142 -0.69 1.91 -22.32
C GLU A 142 -0.15 3.34 -22.23
N ASN A 143 0.58 3.79 -23.25
CA ASN A 143 1.27 5.09 -23.26
C ASN A 143 0.37 6.25 -23.73
N THR A 144 -0.90 6.29 -23.40
CA THR A 144 -1.77 7.37 -23.87
C THR A 144 -2.56 7.98 -22.72
N LYS A 145 -2.33 9.30 -22.47
CA LYS A 145 -3.25 10.09 -21.64
C LYS A 145 -4.64 10.02 -22.30
N LYS A 146 -5.60 9.46 -21.59
CA LYS A 146 -6.97 9.34 -22.06
C LYS A 146 -7.90 10.07 -21.08
N PRO A 147 -8.93 10.75 -21.55
CA PRO A 147 -9.97 11.29 -20.66
C PRO A 147 -10.59 10.23 -19.74
N MET A 148 -10.47 8.95 -20.09
CA MET A 148 -10.93 7.81 -19.32
C MET A 148 -10.18 7.65 -18.00
N ASP A 149 -8.87 7.97 -17.95
CA ASP A 149 -8.06 7.84 -16.74
C ASP A 149 -8.63 8.72 -15.63
N GLU A 150 -8.97 9.95 -15.98
CA GLU A 150 -9.55 10.92 -15.06
C GLU A 150 -10.93 10.46 -14.56
N LEU A 151 -11.82 10.02 -15.46
CA LEU A 151 -13.15 9.55 -15.10
C LEU A 151 -13.11 8.33 -14.18
N LEU A 152 -12.19 7.39 -14.42
CA LEU A 152 -12.04 6.21 -13.57
C LEU A 152 -11.46 6.58 -12.19
N LEU A 153 -10.53 7.53 -12.11
CA LEU A 153 -10.03 8.01 -10.82
C LEU A 153 -11.10 8.78 -10.05
N GLN A 154 -11.90 9.62 -10.71
CA GLN A 154 -13.06 10.29 -10.10
C GLN A 154 -14.06 9.26 -9.56
N ALA A 155 -14.34 8.19 -10.31
CA ALA A 155 -15.20 7.10 -9.86
C ALA A 155 -14.65 6.40 -8.60
N LEU A 156 -13.32 6.17 -8.51
CA LEU A 156 -12.71 5.64 -7.31
C LEU A 156 -12.81 6.59 -6.11
N LEU A 157 -12.63 7.90 -6.34
CA LEU A 157 -12.78 8.90 -5.27
C LEU A 157 -14.23 8.99 -4.80
N GLN A 158 -15.20 8.96 -5.72
CA GLN A 158 -16.61 8.95 -5.38
C GLN A 158 -17.00 7.69 -4.59
N TYR A 159 -16.45 6.54 -4.96
CA TYR A 159 -16.62 5.31 -4.18
C TYR A 159 -16.04 5.46 -2.76
N ALA A 160 -14.81 5.96 -2.62
CA ALA A 160 -14.19 6.17 -1.32
C ALA A 160 -15.01 7.11 -0.45
N LYS A 161 -15.54 8.19 -1.03
CA LYS A 161 -16.43 9.13 -0.37
C LYS A 161 -17.72 8.45 0.10
N THR A 162 -18.39 7.68 -0.78
CA THR A 162 -19.61 6.94 -0.44
C THR A 162 -19.39 5.97 0.72
N MET A 163 -18.21 5.32 0.78
CA MET A 163 -17.86 4.44 1.89
C MET A 163 -17.68 5.20 3.20
N LEU A 164 -17.18 6.45 3.15
CA LEU A 164 -17.05 7.32 4.32
C LEU A 164 -18.42 7.84 4.80
N ASP A 165 -19.38 8.03 3.89
CA ASP A 165 -20.74 8.50 4.18
C ASP A 165 -21.67 7.39 4.65
N ALA A 166 -21.30 6.12 4.50
CA ALA A 166 -22.15 5.00 4.88
C ALA A 166 -22.53 5.07 6.36
N PRO A 167 -23.81 4.86 6.72
CA PRO A 167 -24.26 4.92 8.11
C PRO A 167 -23.44 4.00 9.00
N VAL A 168 -23.14 4.48 10.22
CA VAL A 168 -22.37 3.75 11.23
C VAL A 168 -22.97 2.35 11.54
N GLU A 169 -24.25 2.13 11.30
CA GLU A 169 -24.93 0.84 11.45
C GLU A 169 -24.41 -0.24 10.48
N GLN A 170 -23.89 0.15 9.30
CA GLN A 170 -23.17 -0.77 8.40
C GLN A 170 -21.65 -0.81 8.70
N GLN A 171 -21.17 0.15 9.46
CA GLN A 171 -19.79 0.26 9.95
C GLN A 171 -19.66 -0.25 11.40
N SER A 172 -20.55 -1.10 11.91
CA SER A 172 -20.52 -1.59 13.30
C SER A 172 -19.27 -2.43 13.61
N HIS A 173 -18.12 -1.85 13.28
CA HIS A 173 -16.83 -2.36 13.65
C HIS A 173 -16.40 -1.71 14.95
N SER A 174 -16.10 -2.52 15.93
CA SER A 174 -15.55 -2.03 17.18
C SER A 174 -14.23 -1.30 16.88
N ARG A 175 -13.91 -0.24 17.64
CA ARG A 175 -12.58 0.43 17.62
C ARG A 175 -11.41 -0.57 17.62
N VAL A 176 -11.67 -1.75 18.14
CA VAL A 176 -10.75 -2.90 18.18
C VAL A 176 -10.47 -3.45 16.79
N GLN A 177 -11.47 -3.50 15.93
CA GLN A 177 -11.35 -4.03 14.56
C GLN A 177 -10.65 -3.04 13.63
N ASP A 178 -10.95 -1.74 13.77
CA ASP A 178 -10.25 -0.68 13.03
C ASP A 178 -8.76 -0.64 13.40
N LEU A 179 -8.45 -0.75 14.69
CA LEU A 179 -7.09 -0.85 15.18
C LEU A 179 -6.37 -2.08 14.60
N TYR A 180 -7.00 -3.25 14.61
CA TYR A 180 -6.44 -4.47 14.03
C TYR A 180 -6.07 -4.28 12.56
N GLN A 181 -6.97 -3.69 11.79
CA GLN A 181 -6.77 -3.47 10.36
C GLN A 181 -5.70 -2.43 10.05
N GLY A 182 -5.71 -1.31 10.79
CA GLY A 182 -4.63 -0.31 10.68
C GLY A 182 -3.25 -0.94 10.92
N ILE A 183 -3.15 -1.87 11.88
CA ILE A 183 -1.91 -2.61 12.13
C ILE A 183 -1.59 -3.58 10.99
N CYS A 184 -2.58 -4.27 10.42
CA CYS A 184 -2.38 -5.14 9.27
C CYS A 184 -1.85 -4.38 8.05
N ILE A 185 -2.41 -3.20 7.73
CA ILE A 185 -1.90 -2.33 6.67
C ILE A 185 -0.45 -1.93 6.96
N TYR A 186 -0.17 -1.45 8.17
CA TYR A 186 1.18 -1.06 8.54
C TYR A 186 2.19 -2.20 8.34
N ILE A 187 1.84 -3.44 8.71
CA ILE A 187 2.70 -4.60 8.51
C ILE A 187 2.89 -4.88 7.01
N GLN A 188 1.84 -4.80 6.20
CA GLN A 188 1.90 -5.01 4.75
C GLN A 188 2.75 -3.95 4.03
N GLU A 189 2.79 -2.73 4.53
CA GLU A 189 3.66 -1.67 4.00
C GLU A 189 5.11 -1.80 4.47
N ASN A 190 5.34 -2.33 5.68
CA ASN A 190 6.65 -2.33 6.34
C ASN A 190 7.26 -3.73 6.56
N PHE A 191 6.73 -4.79 5.93
CA PHE A 191 7.17 -6.19 6.14
C PHE A 191 8.67 -6.39 5.92
N HIS A 192 9.28 -5.63 5.01
CA HIS A 192 10.69 -5.68 4.65
C HIS A 192 11.61 -5.10 5.74
N ARG A 193 11.09 -4.30 6.66
CA ARG A 193 11.83 -3.66 7.76
C ARG A 193 11.89 -4.57 8.98
N PRO A 194 12.83 -4.32 9.91
CA PRO A 194 12.86 -5.03 11.19
C PRO A 194 11.74 -4.54 12.12
N ILE A 195 10.51 -4.97 11.84
CA ILE A 195 9.35 -4.70 12.71
C ILE A 195 9.30 -5.73 13.83
N THR A 196 9.06 -5.25 15.05
CA THR A 196 8.91 -6.07 16.26
C THR A 196 7.56 -5.83 16.90
N ARG A 197 7.13 -6.74 17.79
CA ARG A 197 5.91 -6.57 18.57
C ARG A 197 5.89 -5.23 19.30
N ASP A 198 7.01 -4.87 19.92
CA ASP A 198 7.11 -3.68 20.73
C ASP A 198 7.14 -2.40 19.88
N SER A 199 7.81 -2.42 18.72
CA SER A 199 7.80 -1.28 17.79
C SER A 199 6.40 -1.02 17.20
N ILE A 200 5.64 -2.08 16.89
CA ILE A 200 4.26 -1.95 16.42
C ILE A 200 3.36 -1.43 17.56
N ALA A 201 3.46 -2.00 18.75
CA ALA A 201 2.66 -1.59 19.90
C ALA A 201 2.88 -0.10 20.24
N SER A 202 4.14 0.34 20.27
CA SER A 202 4.50 1.75 20.48
C SER A 202 3.91 2.66 19.41
N ARG A 203 4.01 2.28 18.13
CA ARG A 203 3.48 3.09 17.01
C ARG A 203 1.96 3.30 17.07
N PHE A 204 1.22 2.32 17.58
CA PHE A 204 -0.23 2.38 17.70
C PHE A 204 -0.70 2.76 19.12
N SER A 205 0.24 3.18 20.00
CA SER A 205 -0.04 3.61 21.38
C SER A 205 -0.84 2.58 22.17
N ILE A 206 -0.49 1.29 22.02
CA ILE A 206 -1.08 0.16 22.75
C ILE A 206 0.00 -0.66 23.45
N SER A 207 -0.38 -1.46 24.44
CA SER A 207 0.57 -2.40 25.05
C SER A 207 0.84 -3.61 24.15
N SER A 208 2.05 -4.19 24.24
CA SER A 208 2.42 -5.40 23.50
C SER A 208 1.51 -6.59 23.83
N ASN A 209 0.96 -6.66 25.04
CA ASN A 209 -0.01 -7.67 25.42
C ASN A 209 -1.36 -7.45 24.76
N HIS A 210 -1.82 -6.21 24.66
CA HIS A 210 -3.05 -5.86 23.92
C HIS A 210 -2.89 -6.24 22.45
N LEU A 211 -1.77 -5.87 21.81
CA LEU A 211 -1.47 -6.24 20.43
C LEU A 211 -1.53 -7.76 20.21
N SER A 212 -0.93 -8.55 21.09
CA SER A 212 -0.95 -10.02 20.97
C SER A 212 -2.36 -10.60 21.10
N ARG A 213 -3.16 -10.08 22.03
CA ARG A 213 -4.57 -10.48 22.22
C ARG A 213 -5.41 -10.07 21.02
N LEU A 214 -5.22 -8.87 20.49
CA LEU A 214 -5.90 -8.36 19.32
C LEU A 214 -5.73 -9.29 18.10
N PHE A 215 -4.51 -9.73 17.80
CA PHE A 215 -4.25 -10.63 16.68
C PHE A 215 -4.87 -12.02 16.87
N ARG A 216 -4.89 -12.54 18.09
CA ARG A 216 -5.55 -13.82 18.39
C ARG A 216 -7.06 -13.73 18.25
N GLN A 217 -7.68 -12.64 18.68
CA GLN A 217 -9.13 -12.45 18.68
C GLN A 217 -9.68 -12.09 17.29
N GLN A 218 -9.03 -11.15 16.58
CA GLN A 218 -9.52 -10.65 15.30
C GLN A 218 -8.94 -11.41 14.11
N GLY A 219 -7.68 -11.84 14.18
CA GLY A 219 -6.97 -12.52 13.09
C GLY A 219 -6.94 -14.03 13.20
N HIS A 220 -7.37 -14.61 14.34
CA HIS A 220 -7.28 -16.04 14.66
C HIS A 220 -5.87 -16.61 14.47
N MET A 221 -4.83 -15.77 14.58
CA MET A 221 -3.43 -16.13 14.46
C MET A 221 -2.56 -15.25 15.35
N THR A 222 -1.28 -15.60 15.52
CA THR A 222 -0.36 -14.71 16.23
C THR A 222 0.13 -13.57 15.34
N LEU A 223 0.57 -12.47 15.94
CA LEU A 223 1.23 -11.38 15.21
C LEU A 223 2.45 -11.87 14.40
N ALA A 224 3.26 -12.74 15.00
CA ALA A 224 4.44 -13.31 14.34
C ALA A 224 4.06 -14.16 13.12
N ASP A 225 2.97 -14.94 13.22
CA ASP A 225 2.44 -15.70 12.09
C ASP A 225 1.94 -14.80 10.97
N TYR A 226 1.28 -13.69 11.31
CA TYR A 226 0.80 -12.74 10.31
C TYR A 226 1.94 -12.05 9.59
N ILE A 227 2.96 -11.56 10.32
CA ILE A 227 4.16 -10.98 9.70
C ILE A 227 4.85 -12.01 8.79
N THR A 228 4.98 -13.23 9.26
CA THR A 228 5.57 -14.32 8.49
C THR A 228 4.77 -14.63 7.23
N TRP A 229 3.44 -14.64 7.34
CA TRP A 229 2.55 -14.86 6.21
C TRP A 229 2.72 -13.77 5.14
N VAL A 230 2.73 -12.49 5.53
CA VAL A 230 2.96 -11.37 4.61
C VAL A 230 4.31 -11.52 3.89
N ARG A 231 5.38 -11.83 4.63
CA ARG A 231 6.74 -12.02 4.09
C ARG A 231 6.83 -13.17 3.09
N VAL A 232 6.21 -14.31 3.41
CA VAL A 232 6.18 -15.48 2.54
C VAL A 232 5.35 -15.20 1.29
N ASP A 233 4.22 -14.51 1.39
CA ASP A 233 3.40 -14.12 0.24
C ASP A 233 4.19 -13.22 -0.71
N ARG A 234 4.92 -12.25 -0.19
CA ARG A 234 5.82 -11.41 -0.99
C ARG A 234 6.96 -12.20 -1.63
N ALA A 235 7.53 -13.16 -0.90
CA ALA A 235 8.58 -14.03 -1.45
C ALA A 235 8.07 -14.87 -2.61
N LYS A 236 6.83 -15.41 -2.55
CA LYS A 236 6.20 -16.12 -3.67
C LYS A 236 6.13 -15.25 -4.92
N PHE A 237 5.68 -14.00 -4.77
CA PHE A 237 5.65 -13.06 -5.88
C PHE A 237 7.06 -12.81 -6.46
N MET A 238 8.04 -12.49 -5.60
CA MET A 238 9.40 -12.18 -6.04
C MET A 238 10.07 -13.38 -6.74
N LEU A 239 9.86 -14.59 -6.24
CA LEU A 239 10.41 -15.81 -6.83
C LEU A 239 9.85 -16.10 -8.23
N LYS A 240 8.59 -15.74 -8.49
CA LYS A 240 7.94 -15.92 -9.80
C LYS A 240 8.25 -14.79 -10.78
N LYS A 241 8.28 -13.56 -10.29
CA LYS A 241 8.40 -12.37 -11.13
C LYS A 241 9.85 -12.04 -11.49
N TYR A 242 10.80 -12.26 -10.55
CA TYR A 242 12.17 -11.79 -10.67
C TYR A 242 13.18 -12.95 -10.54
N ASN A 243 14.31 -12.84 -11.26
CA ASN A 243 15.39 -13.81 -11.14
C ASN A 243 16.40 -13.43 -10.03
N PHE A 244 15.91 -13.07 -8.84
CA PHE A 244 16.76 -12.78 -7.70
C PHE A 244 17.44 -14.02 -7.13
N LYS A 245 18.66 -13.85 -6.56
CA LYS A 245 19.26 -14.86 -5.70
C LYS A 245 18.39 -15.07 -4.46
N LEU A 246 18.40 -16.28 -3.89
CA LEU A 246 17.57 -16.56 -2.71
C LEU A 246 17.90 -15.67 -1.51
N ASN A 247 19.17 -15.30 -1.35
CA ASN A 247 19.58 -14.36 -0.31
C ASN A 247 18.92 -12.99 -0.50
N ASP A 248 18.85 -12.47 -1.73
CA ASP A 248 18.25 -11.18 -2.03
C ASP A 248 16.73 -11.20 -1.78
N VAL A 249 16.06 -12.32 -2.15
CA VAL A 249 14.63 -12.51 -1.83
C VAL A 249 14.44 -12.51 -0.31
N SER A 250 15.29 -13.23 0.44
CA SER A 250 15.24 -13.32 1.88
C SER A 250 15.32 -11.93 2.54
N VAL A 251 16.34 -11.16 2.18
CA VAL A 251 16.58 -9.81 2.71
C VAL A 251 15.42 -8.87 2.35
N ARG A 252 15.01 -8.84 1.09
CA ARG A 252 13.90 -8.00 0.60
C ARG A 252 12.56 -8.33 1.25
N CYS A 253 12.38 -9.58 1.67
CA CYS A 253 11.20 -9.99 2.42
C CYS A 253 11.34 -9.79 3.94
N GLY A 254 12.45 -9.19 4.43
CA GLY A 254 12.66 -8.86 5.82
C GLY A 254 13.13 -10.03 6.69
N PHE A 255 13.64 -11.10 6.10
CA PHE A 255 14.30 -12.18 6.84
C PHE A 255 15.80 -11.87 7.01
N LYS A 256 16.32 -12.08 8.20
CA LYS A 256 17.74 -11.83 8.53
C LYS A 256 18.66 -12.96 8.06
N ASP A 257 18.13 -14.16 7.89
CA ASP A 257 18.88 -15.37 7.58
C ASP A 257 18.18 -16.16 6.47
N VAL A 258 18.93 -16.52 5.42
CA VAL A 258 18.39 -17.22 4.24
C VAL A 258 18.01 -18.67 4.55
N ASN A 259 18.68 -19.35 5.48
CA ASN A 259 18.36 -20.74 5.84
C ASN A 259 17.06 -20.77 6.65
N TYR A 260 16.89 -19.81 7.55
CA TYR A 260 15.64 -19.63 8.27
C TYR A 260 14.50 -19.32 7.30
N PHE A 261 14.70 -18.41 6.33
CA PHE A 261 13.75 -18.12 5.26
C PHE A 261 13.34 -19.38 4.50
N CYS A 262 14.31 -20.16 4.01
CA CYS A 262 14.02 -21.39 3.25
C CYS A 262 13.19 -22.38 4.05
N ARG A 263 13.51 -22.58 5.33
CA ARG A 263 12.75 -23.45 6.24
C ARG A 263 11.32 -22.97 6.44
N VAL A 264 11.15 -21.68 6.74
CA VAL A 264 9.82 -21.04 6.94
C VAL A 264 9.00 -21.11 5.66
N PHE A 265 9.59 -20.79 4.51
CA PHE A 265 8.93 -20.83 3.22
C PHE A 265 8.43 -22.25 2.90
N LYS A 266 9.28 -23.26 3.05
CA LYS A 266 8.90 -24.68 2.84
C LYS A 266 7.76 -25.10 3.79
N ASN A 267 7.85 -24.75 5.06
CA ASN A 267 6.81 -25.08 6.05
C ASN A 267 5.44 -24.44 5.70
N ARG A 268 5.44 -23.25 5.10
CA ARG A 268 4.21 -22.52 4.77
C ARG A 268 3.64 -22.86 3.38
N THR A 269 4.48 -23.32 2.46
CA THR A 269 4.08 -23.55 1.05
C THR A 269 4.13 -25.02 0.63
N GLY A 270 4.73 -25.88 1.44
CA GLY A 270 4.99 -27.30 1.11
C GLY A 270 6.20 -27.51 0.18
N ARG A 271 6.78 -26.43 -0.39
CA ARG A 271 7.89 -26.49 -1.35
C ARG A 271 9.02 -25.57 -0.94
N THR A 272 10.26 -25.93 -1.30
CA THR A 272 11.38 -25.00 -1.14
C THR A 272 11.24 -23.80 -2.07
N PRO A 273 11.87 -22.65 -1.77
CA PRO A 273 11.88 -21.49 -2.66
C PRO A 273 12.35 -21.81 -4.09
N THR A 274 13.35 -22.69 -4.23
CA THR A 274 13.88 -23.11 -5.54
C THR A 274 12.86 -23.95 -6.32
N GLU A 275 12.24 -24.93 -5.69
CA GLU A 275 11.17 -25.75 -6.30
C GLU A 275 9.97 -24.88 -6.68
N TYR A 276 9.63 -23.90 -5.83
CA TYR A 276 8.52 -22.98 -6.09
C TYR A 276 8.78 -22.09 -7.31
N ARG A 277 10.03 -21.65 -7.52
CA ARG A 277 10.45 -20.89 -8.71
C ARG A 277 10.34 -21.71 -9.98
N GLY A 278 10.73 -22.98 -9.94
CA GLY A 278 10.73 -23.88 -11.11
C GLY A 278 9.38 -24.50 -11.47
N SER A 279 8.32 -24.21 -10.71
CA SER A 279 6.98 -24.76 -10.94
C SER A 279 6.10 -23.88 -11.84
N ILE A 280 6.64 -23.43 -12.98
CA ILE A 280 5.93 -22.75 -14.06
C ILE A 280 5.88 -23.66 -15.27
#